data_f6299bf448bf68c26562f9370bb91e41
#
_entry.id   f6299bf448bf68c26562f9370bb91e41
#
_cell.length_a   1.000
_cell.length_b   1.000
_cell.length_c   1.000
_cell.angle_alpha   90.00
_cell.angle_beta   90.00
_cell.angle_gamma   90.00
#
_symmetry.space_group_name_H-M   'P 1'
#
loop_
_entity.id
_entity.type
_entity.pdbx_description
1 polymer ?
#
loop_
_entity_poly.entity_id
_entity_poly.type
_entity_poly.pdbx_seq_one_letter_code
_entity_poly.pdbx_strand_id
1 'polypeptide(L)'
;MLMAVALLAVPIAIASIVLAVDVLRVPGELQQRDTRFESAPQRQAGLWGKVDFLRGWPALRLLGVHDDLDYRRAAGLYLRAEPGKVDYSGFPELEALRARAQYEVTRASREDPDPKRRAQMLVLYGVMALDLRSTSVEDRDNQVRDAANAFRAALALDPSNEDAKFNLELILSLHGPVALPGNAPSGGQDEGDISGQGQTGGGY
;
A
#
# COMPACT_ATOMS: atom_id res chain seq x y z
N MET A 1 20.90 42.92 32.75
CA MET A 1 20.52 41.48 32.62
C MET A 1 19.02 41.28 32.35
N LEU A 2 18.11 41.88 33.12
CA LEU A 2 16.65 41.78 32.93
C LEU A 2 16.15 42.23 31.56
N MET A 3 16.67 43.31 30.97
CA MET A 3 16.28 43.76 29.61
C MET A 3 16.66 42.77 28.54
N ALA A 4 17.79 42.08 28.61
CA ALA A 4 18.19 41.09 27.62
C ALA A 4 17.30 39.83 27.68
N VAL A 5 16.84 39.45 28.88
CA VAL A 5 15.90 38.32 29.05
C VAL A 5 14.53 38.68 28.45
N ALA A 6 14.03 39.89 28.71
CA ALA A 6 12.77 40.35 28.15
C ALA A 6 12.79 40.43 26.59
N LEU A 7 13.92 40.84 26.02
CA LEU A 7 14.10 40.94 24.55
C LEU A 7 14.05 39.56 23.84
N LEU A 8 14.46 38.49 24.52
CA LEU A 8 14.41 37.12 24.04
C LEU A 8 13.03 36.45 24.33
N ALA A 9 12.38 36.82 25.44
CA ALA A 9 11.10 36.22 25.82
C ALA A 9 9.95 36.54 24.85
N VAL A 10 9.91 37.78 24.34
CA VAL A 10 8.85 38.21 23.41
C VAL A 10 8.83 37.42 22.09
N PRO A 11 9.93 37.27 21.35
CA PRO A 11 9.91 36.48 20.11
C PRO A 11 9.63 34.98 20.35
N ILE A 12 10.08 34.42 21.48
CA ILE A 12 9.76 33.05 21.86
C ILE A 12 8.26 32.90 22.13
N ALA A 13 7.64 33.83 22.86
CA ALA A 13 6.21 33.82 23.12
C ALA A 13 5.41 33.91 21.81
N ILE A 14 5.78 34.80 20.90
CA ILE A 14 5.12 34.92 19.58
C ILE A 14 5.28 33.63 18.77
N ALA A 15 6.47 33.05 18.73
CA ALA A 15 6.71 31.80 18.01
C ALA A 15 5.88 30.65 18.59
N SER A 16 5.75 30.58 19.93
CA SER A 16 4.92 29.58 20.62
C SER A 16 3.44 29.75 20.32
N ILE A 17 2.94 30.97 20.28
CA ILE A 17 1.53 31.26 19.93
C ILE A 17 1.26 30.85 18.47
N VAL A 18 2.14 31.20 17.55
CA VAL A 18 1.99 30.82 16.13
C VAL A 18 2.00 29.30 15.99
N LEU A 19 2.92 28.61 16.65
CA LEU A 19 2.97 27.16 16.62
C LEU A 19 1.72 26.53 17.23
N ALA A 20 1.21 27.06 18.34
CA ALA A 20 -0.02 26.57 18.98
C ALA A 20 -1.23 26.73 18.05
N VAL A 21 -1.35 27.86 17.35
CA VAL A 21 -2.42 28.10 16.37
C VAL A 21 -2.32 27.10 15.20
N ASP A 22 -1.12 26.87 14.69
CA ASP A 22 -0.91 25.90 13.60
C ASP A 22 -1.27 24.47 14.07
N VAL A 23 -0.82 24.07 15.28
CA VAL A 23 -1.14 22.74 15.86
C VAL A 23 -2.65 22.53 16.01
N LEU A 24 -3.39 23.55 16.46
CA LEU A 24 -4.85 23.46 16.62
C LEU A 24 -5.62 23.43 15.30
N ARG A 25 -5.06 23.98 14.22
CA ARG A 25 -5.69 23.99 12.88
C ARG A 25 -5.49 22.69 12.09
N VAL A 26 -4.36 22.01 12.29
CA VAL A 26 -3.99 20.82 11.53
C VAL A 26 -5.09 19.74 11.50
N PRO A 27 -5.68 19.30 12.63
CA PRO A 27 -6.70 18.28 12.61
C PRO A 27 -7.94 18.65 11.80
N GLY A 28 -8.41 19.90 11.95
CA GLY A 28 -9.57 20.39 11.22
C GLY A 28 -9.35 20.45 9.70
N GLU A 29 -8.17 20.89 9.26
CA GLU A 29 -7.83 20.91 7.84
C GLU A 29 -7.67 19.52 7.27
N LEU A 30 -7.06 18.59 8.01
CA LEU A 30 -6.96 17.20 7.58
C LEU A 30 -8.35 16.57 7.42
N GLN A 31 -9.24 16.75 8.38
CA GLN A 31 -10.62 16.25 8.31
C GLN A 31 -11.38 16.85 7.13
N GLN A 32 -11.23 18.13 6.87
CA GLN A 32 -11.86 18.77 5.70
C GLN A 32 -11.31 18.22 4.38
N ARG A 33 -10.01 17.93 4.32
CA ARG A 33 -9.38 17.31 3.14
C ARG A 33 -9.83 15.87 2.96
N ASP A 34 -9.97 15.09 4.05
CA ASP A 34 -10.52 13.74 4.02
C ASP A 34 -11.93 13.73 3.43
N THR A 35 -12.81 14.57 3.92
CA THR A 35 -14.19 14.68 3.40
C THR A 35 -14.22 15.07 1.92
N ARG A 36 -13.32 15.97 1.47
CA ARG A 36 -13.20 16.31 0.04
C ARG A 36 -12.69 15.14 -0.77
N PHE A 37 -11.73 14.41 -0.25
CA PHE A 37 -11.18 13.23 -0.92
C PHE A 37 -12.22 12.13 -1.07
N GLU A 38 -12.97 11.82 -0.02
CA GLU A 38 -14.07 10.83 -0.04
C GLU A 38 -15.15 11.20 -1.06
N SER A 39 -15.45 12.49 -1.22
CA SER A 39 -16.47 12.95 -2.17
C SER A 39 -16.08 12.86 -3.64
N ALA A 40 -14.79 12.97 -3.98
CA ALA A 40 -14.31 12.93 -5.36
C ALA A 40 -12.81 12.62 -5.47
N PRO A 41 -12.36 11.40 -5.15
CA PRO A 41 -10.93 11.07 -5.07
C PRO A 41 -10.17 11.28 -6.38
N GLN A 42 -10.81 11.06 -7.51
CA GLN A 42 -10.19 11.15 -8.82
C GLN A 42 -9.93 12.61 -9.27
N ARG A 43 -10.72 13.57 -8.78
CA ARG A 43 -10.64 14.98 -9.18
C ARG A 43 -9.65 15.81 -8.36
N GLN A 44 -9.14 15.27 -7.28
CA GLN A 44 -8.39 16.01 -6.25
C GLN A 44 -6.87 15.81 -6.39
N ALA A 45 -6.34 16.09 -7.60
CA ALA A 45 -4.89 16.08 -7.79
C ALA A 45 -4.21 17.09 -6.85
N GLY A 46 -3.29 16.61 -6.02
CA GLY A 46 -2.51 17.47 -5.12
C GLY A 46 -3.19 17.88 -3.82
N LEU A 47 -4.35 17.29 -3.48
CA LEU A 47 -5.03 17.54 -2.20
C LEU A 47 -4.11 17.32 -0.98
N TRP A 48 -3.23 16.33 -1.06
CA TRP A 48 -2.22 16.00 -0.06
C TRP A 48 -0.85 16.60 -0.37
N GLY A 49 -0.79 17.61 -1.25
CA GLY A 49 0.39 18.38 -1.58
C GLY A 49 0.87 19.22 -0.40
N LYS A 50 1.46 20.38 -0.73
CA LYS A 50 1.92 21.32 0.32
C LYS A 50 0.75 21.74 1.20
N VAL A 51 0.91 21.53 2.49
CA VAL A 51 0.00 22.06 3.51
C VAL A 51 0.49 23.47 3.84
N ASP A 52 -0.28 24.47 3.42
CA ASP A 52 0.05 25.88 3.65
C ASP A 52 -0.28 26.26 5.11
N PHE A 53 0.62 25.93 6.01
CA PHE A 53 0.63 26.46 7.36
C PHE A 53 1.60 27.65 7.42
N LEU A 54 1.36 28.60 8.32
CA LEU A 54 2.22 29.76 8.54
C LEU A 54 3.69 29.37 8.79
N ARG A 55 3.95 28.20 9.37
CA ARG A 55 5.27 27.58 9.56
C ARG A 55 5.24 26.05 9.43
N GLY A 56 4.34 25.54 8.65
CA GLY A 56 3.94 24.14 8.36
C GLY A 56 4.81 22.99 8.85
N TRP A 57 6.11 23.04 8.59
CA TRP A 57 7.03 21.96 8.90
C TRP A 57 7.20 21.66 10.41
N PRO A 58 7.36 22.66 11.33
CA PRO A 58 7.51 22.34 12.75
C PRO A 58 6.24 21.76 13.39
N ALA A 59 5.06 22.26 12.99
CA ALA A 59 3.78 21.76 13.51
C ALA A 59 3.52 20.32 13.05
N LEU A 60 3.76 20.01 11.78
CA LEU A 60 3.61 18.66 11.23
C LEU A 60 4.56 17.66 11.90
N ARG A 61 5.80 18.08 12.14
CA ARG A 61 6.78 17.24 12.82
C ARG A 61 6.44 17.02 14.30
N LEU A 62 5.97 18.07 14.98
CA LEU A 62 5.58 18.00 16.40
C LEU A 62 4.38 17.06 16.58
N LEU A 63 3.43 17.09 15.66
CA LEU A 63 2.24 16.24 15.68
C LEU A 63 2.49 14.82 15.12
N GLY A 64 3.64 14.55 14.52
CA GLY A 64 3.93 13.26 13.90
C GLY A 64 3.04 12.92 12.70
N VAL A 65 2.41 13.92 12.05
CA VAL A 65 1.48 13.70 10.94
C VAL A 65 2.16 13.61 9.57
N HIS A 66 3.48 13.67 9.52
CA HIS A 66 4.22 13.56 8.25
C HIS A 66 3.94 12.22 7.56
N ASP A 67 4.06 11.13 8.31
CA ASP A 67 3.83 9.77 7.81
C ASP A 67 2.37 9.56 7.42
N ASP A 68 1.43 10.12 8.18
CA ASP A 68 0.01 10.12 7.85
C ASP A 68 -0.28 10.84 6.51
N LEU A 69 0.38 11.96 6.24
CA LEU A 69 0.28 12.66 4.95
C LEU A 69 0.90 11.86 3.80
N ASP A 70 2.00 11.18 4.03
CA ASP A 70 2.64 10.32 3.02
C ASP A 70 1.76 9.10 2.71
N TYR A 71 1.16 8.48 3.72
CA TYR A 71 0.15 7.44 3.54
C TYR A 71 -1.03 7.92 2.67
N ARG A 72 -1.64 9.07 3.01
CA ARG A 72 -2.77 9.65 2.27
C ARG A 72 -2.40 10.00 0.83
N ARG A 73 -1.17 10.45 0.62
CA ARG A 73 -0.64 10.76 -0.71
C ARG A 73 -0.50 9.48 -1.55
N ALA A 74 0.02 8.41 -0.97
CA ALA A 74 0.15 7.11 -1.64
C ALA A 74 -1.22 6.53 -2.00
N ALA A 75 -2.18 6.52 -1.05
CA ALA A 75 -3.55 6.09 -1.28
C ALA A 75 -4.25 6.93 -2.37
N GLY A 76 -4.06 8.25 -2.35
CA GLY A 76 -4.60 9.15 -3.35
C GLY A 76 -4.04 8.93 -4.75
N LEU A 77 -2.75 8.63 -4.87
CA LEU A 77 -2.13 8.26 -6.14
C LEU A 77 -2.66 6.92 -6.67
N TYR A 78 -2.81 5.92 -5.79
CA TYR A 78 -3.40 4.63 -6.14
C TYR A 78 -4.80 4.79 -6.73
N LEU A 79 -5.70 5.51 -6.06
CA LEU A 79 -7.07 5.70 -6.54
C LEU A 79 -7.13 6.46 -7.86
N ARG A 80 -6.22 7.38 -8.11
CA ARG A 80 -6.12 8.12 -9.38
C ARG A 80 -5.54 7.28 -10.50
N ALA A 81 -4.65 6.35 -10.19
CA ALA A 81 -4.08 5.42 -11.16
C ALA A 81 -5.11 4.36 -11.60
N GLU A 82 -6.22 4.20 -10.88
CA GLU A 82 -7.31 3.25 -11.17
C GLU A 82 -6.81 1.90 -11.69
N PRO A 83 -6.03 1.17 -10.90
CA PRO A 83 -5.48 -0.11 -11.35
C PRO A 83 -6.62 -1.04 -11.80
N GLY A 84 -6.44 -1.67 -12.95
CA GLY A 84 -7.41 -2.62 -13.52
C GLY A 84 -8.59 -2.02 -14.30
N LYS A 85 -8.78 -0.69 -14.28
CA LYS A 85 -9.92 -0.05 -15.00
C LYS A 85 -9.56 0.57 -16.35
N VAL A 86 -8.32 0.97 -16.53
CA VAL A 86 -7.87 1.72 -17.70
C VAL A 86 -6.76 0.98 -18.43
N ASP A 87 -6.85 0.90 -19.74
CA ASP A 87 -5.71 0.53 -20.57
C ASP A 87 -4.76 1.72 -20.67
N TYR A 88 -3.58 1.57 -20.06
CA TYR A 88 -2.54 2.61 -20.07
C TYR A 88 -1.67 2.57 -21.34
N SER A 89 -1.81 1.51 -22.16
CA SER A 89 -1.04 1.42 -23.39
C SER A 89 -1.40 2.59 -24.31
N GLY A 90 -0.41 3.36 -24.69
CA GLY A 90 -0.60 4.55 -25.50
C GLY A 90 -0.92 5.85 -24.74
N PHE A 91 -0.94 5.84 -23.39
CA PHE A 91 -1.13 7.03 -22.55
C PHE A 91 0.05 7.21 -21.58
N PRO A 92 1.18 7.78 -22.02
CA PRO A 92 2.40 7.89 -21.21
C PRO A 92 2.19 8.56 -19.83
N GLU A 93 1.25 9.51 -19.75
CA GLU A 93 0.93 10.20 -18.49
C GLU A 93 0.26 9.27 -17.47
N LEU A 94 -0.59 8.37 -17.95
CA LEU A 94 -1.25 7.36 -17.09
C LEU A 94 -0.27 6.26 -16.68
N GLU A 95 0.62 5.84 -17.57
CA GLU A 95 1.70 4.91 -17.23
C GLU A 95 2.63 5.50 -16.17
N ALA A 96 3.04 6.76 -16.33
CA ALA A 96 3.86 7.47 -15.34
C ALA A 96 3.13 7.63 -14.00
N LEU A 97 1.84 7.93 -14.02
CA LEU A 97 1.02 8.03 -12.81
C LEU A 97 0.94 6.68 -12.08
N ARG A 98 0.75 5.60 -12.82
CA ARG A 98 0.72 4.25 -12.27
C ARG A 98 2.06 3.85 -11.66
N ALA A 99 3.16 4.04 -12.38
CA ALA A 99 4.49 3.75 -11.87
C ALA A 99 4.79 4.53 -10.58
N ARG A 100 4.36 5.80 -10.54
CA ARG A 100 4.48 6.63 -9.35
C ARG A 100 3.61 6.12 -8.20
N ALA A 101 2.36 5.73 -8.46
CA ALA A 101 1.48 5.15 -7.45
C ALA A 101 2.09 3.87 -6.87
N GLN A 102 2.58 2.98 -7.72
CA GLN A 102 3.25 1.74 -7.31
C GLN A 102 4.48 2.02 -6.44
N TYR A 103 5.32 2.98 -6.83
CA TYR A 103 6.49 3.37 -6.03
C TYR A 103 6.08 3.88 -4.64
N GLU A 104 5.13 4.82 -4.56
CA GLU A 104 4.72 5.42 -3.28
C GLU A 104 3.99 4.42 -2.38
N VAL A 105 3.13 3.55 -2.93
CA VAL A 105 2.48 2.46 -2.19
C VAL A 105 3.52 1.47 -1.65
N THR A 106 4.48 1.06 -2.49
CA THR A 106 5.56 0.16 -2.06
C THR A 106 6.42 0.79 -0.97
N ARG A 107 6.75 2.07 -1.09
CA ARG A 107 7.51 2.80 -0.07
C ARG A 107 6.73 2.86 1.24
N ALA A 108 5.47 3.30 1.22
CA ALA A 108 4.65 3.41 2.42
C ALA A 108 4.41 2.04 3.09
N SER A 109 4.27 0.96 2.32
CA SER A 109 4.13 -0.40 2.87
C SER A 109 5.35 -0.88 3.66
N ARG A 110 6.52 -0.28 3.45
CA ARG A 110 7.78 -0.64 4.12
C ARG A 110 8.15 0.32 5.24
N GLU A 111 7.94 1.62 5.03
CA GLU A 111 8.52 2.70 5.83
C GLU A 111 7.54 3.35 6.81
N ASP A 112 6.22 3.22 6.61
CA ASP A 112 5.24 3.80 7.52
C ASP A 112 5.40 3.20 8.94
N PRO A 113 5.53 4.01 10.01
CA PRO A 113 5.68 3.51 11.37
C PRO A 113 4.43 2.82 11.90
N ASP A 114 3.23 3.15 11.40
CA ASP A 114 1.97 2.55 11.83
C ASP A 114 1.72 1.21 11.12
N PRO A 115 1.66 0.09 11.87
CA PRO A 115 1.46 -1.23 11.28
C PRO A 115 0.12 -1.38 10.55
N LYS A 116 -0.93 -0.67 10.97
CA LYS A 116 -2.23 -0.74 10.29
C LYS A 116 -2.18 -0.02 8.94
N ARG A 117 -1.53 1.14 8.86
CA ARG A 117 -1.34 1.84 7.59
C ARG A 117 -0.45 1.04 6.66
N ARG A 118 0.63 0.40 7.17
CA ARG A 118 1.43 -0.52 6.36
C ARG A 118 0.62 -1.69 5.83
N ALA A 119 -0.24 -2.28 6.67
CA ALA A 119 -1.12 -3.37 6.24
C ALA A 119 -2.04 -2.93 5.09
N GLN A 120 -2.64 -1.75 5.19
CA GLN A 120 -3.46 -1.20 4.10
C GLN A 120 -2.65 -0.94 2.83
N MET A 121 -1.43 -0.41 2.94
CA MET A 121 -0.56 -0.23 1.77
C MET A 121 -0.16 -1.57 1.14
N LEU A 122 0.05 -2.62 1.92
CA LEU A 122 0.29 -3.97 1.40
C LEU A 122 -0.93 -4.52 0.66
N VAL A 123 -2.15 -4.24 1.11
CA VAL A 123 -3.38 -4.58 0.36
C VAL A 123 -3.38 -3.88 -0.99
N LEU A 124 -3.15 -2.56 -1.01
CA LEU A 124 -3.10 -1.81 -2.27
C LEU A 124 -2.01 -2.32 -3.21
N TYR A 125 -0.83 -2.64 -2.67
CA TYR A 125 0.26 -3.24 -3.44
C TYR A 125 -0.16 -4.59 -4.05
N GLY A 126 -0.79 -5.47 -3.27
CA GLY A 126 -1.29 -6.76 -3.74
C GLY A 126 -2.32 -6.62 -4.86
N VAL A 127 -3.25 -5.68 -4.74
CA VAL A 127 -4.23 -5.38 -5.80
C VAL A 127 -3.53 -4.86 -7.07
N MET A 128 -2.51 -4.00 -6.93
CA MET A 128 -1.74 -3.51 -8.08
C MET A 128 -0.93 -4.62 -8.76
N ALA A 129 -0.42 -5.60 -7.99
CA ALA A 129 0.29 -6.75 -8.51
C ALA A 129 -0.59 -7.66 -9.37
N LEU A 130 -1.90 -7.73 -9.07
CA LEU A 130 -2.89 -8.49 -9.83
C LEU A 130 -3.32 -7.82 -11.14
N ASP A 131 -2.75 -6.69 -11.51
CA ASP A 131 -3.11 -6.03 -12.77
C ASP A 131 -2.66 -6.86 -13.97
N LEU A 132 -3.62 -7.59 -14.48
CA LEU A 132 -3.54 -8.75 -15.35
C LEU A 132 -3.17 -8.42 -16.81
N ARG A 133 -2.28 -7.48 -17.05
CA ARG A 133 -1.77 -7.18 -18.39
C ARG A 133 -0.67 -8.12 -18.85
N SER A 134 -0.28 -9.02 -17.99
CA SER A 134 0.69 -10.04 -18.35
C SER A 134 0.10 -10.98 -19.40
N THR A 135 0.80 -11.10 -20.51
CA THR A 135 0.42 -11.98 -21.64
C THR A 135 0.89 -13.41 -21.41
N SER A 136 1.86 -13.64 -20.52
CA SER A 136 2.37 -14.98 -20.20
C SER A 136 1.69 -15.59 -18.99
N VAL A 137 1.55 -16.92 -19.00
CA VAL A 137 1.01 -17.67 -17.85
C VAL A 137 1.96 -17.56 -16.65
N GLU A 138 3.26 -17.64 -16.87
CA GLU A 138 4.28 -17.57 -15.82
C GLU A 138 4.26 -16.22 -15.11
N ASP A 139 4.11 -15.12 -15.85
CA ASP A 139 4.00 -13.80 -15.23
C ASP A 139 2.72 -13.67 -14.39
N ARG A 140 1.61 -14.26 -14.83
CA ARG A 140 0.36 -14.27 -14.06
C ARG A 140 0.52 -15.05 -12.76
N ASP A 141 1.17 -16.20 -12.79
CA ASP A 141 1.41 -17.00 -11.59
C ASP A 141 2.32 -16.26 -10.60
N ASN A 142 3.33 -15.54 -11.10
CA ASN A 142 4.18 -14.68 -10.27
C ASN A 142 3.38 -13.52 -9.66
N GLN A 143 2.54 -12.83 -10.44
CA GLN A 143 1.67 -11.76 -9.96
C GLN A 143 0.69 -12.24 -8.87
N VAL A 144 0.06 -13.40 -9.09
CA VAL A 144 -0.84 -14.02 -8.09
C VAL A 144 -0.09 -14.36 -6.82
N ARG A 145 1.14 -14.89 -6.94
CA ARG A 145 1.99 -15.21 -5.80
C ARG A 145 2.39 -13.97 -5.02
N ASP A 146 2.81 -12.92 -5.71
CA ASP A 146 3.21 -11.65 -5.11
C ASP A 146 2.03 -10.98 -4.37
N ALA A 147 0.85 -10.98 -4.98
CA ALA A 147 -0.36 -10.47 -4.36
C ALA A 147 -0.75 -11.27 -3.11
N ALA A 148 -0.74 -12.61 -3.19
CA ALA A 148 -1.04 -13.46 -2.04
C ALA A 148 -0.05 -13.25 -0.89
N ASN A 149 1.24 -13.07 -1.19
CA ASN A 149 2.25 -12.76 -0.19
C ASN A 149 2.03 -11.39 0.45
N ALA A 150 1.65 -10.40 -0.34
CA ALA A 150 1.31 -9.07 0.18
C ALA A 150 0.11 -9.10 1.13
N PHE A 151 -0.97 -9.82 0.79
CA PHE A 151 -2.14 -9.95 1.67
C PHE A 151 -1.82 -10.73 2.95
N ARG A 152 -1.00 -11.78 2.88
CA ARG A 152 -0.53 -12.48 4.08
C ARG A 152 0.33 -11.57 4.97
N ALA A 153 1.21 -10.77 4.37
CA ALA A 153 2.02 -9.81 5.11
C ALA A 153 1.16 -8.72 5.75
N ALA A 154 0.09 -8.27 5.07
CA ALA A 154 -0.88 -7.34 5.64
C ALA A 154 -1.58 -7.93 6.86
N LEU A 155 -2.02 -9.19 6.79
CA LEU A 155 -2.64 -9.89 7.92
C LEU A 155 -1.68 -10.17 9.08
N ALA A 156 -0.39 -10.32 8.80
CA ALA A 156 0.62 -10.44 9.85
C ALA A 156 0.81 -9.13 10.63
N LEU A 157 0.60 -7.98 9.98
CA LEU A 157 0.66 -6.66 10.61
C LEU A 157 -0.66 -6.25 11.27
N ASP A 158 -1.77 -6.57 10.65
CA ASP A 158 -3.12 -6.29 11.14
C ASP A 158 -4.05 -7.49 10.86
N PRO A 159 -4.18 -8.43 11.82
CA PRO A 159 -5.06 -9.57 11.69
C PRO A 159 -6.55 -9.22 11.53
N SER A 160 -6.94 -7.99 11.82
CA SER A 160 -8.32 -7.50 11.68
C SER A 160 -8.61 -6.89 10.30
N ASN A 161 -7.64 -6.85 9.39
CA ASN A 161 -7.80 -6.26 8.07
C ASN A 161 -8.69 -7.13 7.17
N GLU A 162 -9.97 -6.75 7.06
CA GLU A 162 -10.97 -7.49 6.30
C GLU A 162 -10.68 -7.47 4.79
N ASP A 163 -10.13 -6.38 4.26
CA ASP A 163 -9.76 -6.30 2.84
C ASP A 163 -8.66 -7.30 2.49
N ALA A 164 -7.67 -7.46 3.36
CA ALA A 164 -6.62 -8.45 3.18
C ALA A 164 -7.15 -9.89 3.23
N LYS A 165 -8.07 -10.18 4.16
CA LYS A 165 -8.73 -11.49 4.25
C LYS A 165 -9.51 -11.80 2.99
N PHE A 166 -10.39 -10.89 2.59
CA PHE A 166 -11.23 -11.05 1.41
C PHE A 166 -10.41 -11.28 0.14
N ASN A 167 -9.40 -10.43 -0.09
CA ASN A 167 -8.57 -10.54 -1.29
C ASN A 167 -7.71 -11.81 -1.30
N LEU A 168 -7.19 -12.23 -0.14
CA LEU A 168 -6.46 -13.49 -0.04
C LEU A 168 -7.38 -14.69 -0.31
N GLU A 169 -8.56 -14.73 0.29
CA GLU A 169 -9.55 -15.78 0.08
C GLU A 169 -9.99 -15.85 -1.38
N LEU A 170 -10.22 -14.71 -2.01
CA LEU A 170 -10.55 -14.62 -3.43
C LEU A 170 -9.44 -15.26 -4.31
N ILE A 171 -8.18 -14.93 -4.06
CA ILE A 171 -7.05 -15.53 -4.79
C ILE A 171 -7.00 -17.04 -4.60
N LEU A 172 -7.11 -17.49 -3.35
CA LEU A 172 -7.04 -18.93 -3.03
C LEU A 172 -8.20 -19.71 -3.64
N SER A 173 -9.38 -19.10 -3.75
CA SER A 173 -10.54 -19.72 -4.39
C SER A 173 -10.39 -19.83 -5.91
N LEU A 174 -9.73 -18.88 -6.55
CA LEU A 174 -9.56 -18.83 -8.01
C LEU A 174 -8.36 -19.63 -8.50
N HIS A 175 -7.27 -19.65 -7.75
CA HIS A 175 -5.98 -20.22 -8.16
C HIS A 175 -5.51 -21.42 -7.32
N GLY A 176 -6.27 -21.78 -6.27
CA GLY A 176 -5.87 -22.82 -5.33
C GLY A 176 -4.77 -22.38 -4.35
N PRO A 177 -4.18 -23.32 -3.58
CA PRO A 177 -3.16 -23.00 -2.59
C PRO A 177 -1.91 -22.43 -3.25
N VAL A 178 -1.59 -21.18 -2.94
CA VAL A 178 -0.37 -20.50 -3.43
C VAL A 178 0.81 -20.91 -2.54
N ALA A 179 1.81 -21.55 -3.13
CA ALA A 179 3.02 -21.99 -2.41
C ALA A 179 3.77 -20.79 -1.82
N LEU A 180 4.17 -20.90 -0.55
CA LEU A 180 5.03 -19.92 0.10
C LEU A 180 6.47 -20.08 -0.40
N PRO A 181 7.24 -18.99 -0.57
CA PRO A 181 8.69 -19.10 -0.70
C PRO A 181 9.23 -19.76 0.57
N GLY A 182 9.81 -20.95 0.44
CA GLY A 182 10.35 -21.74 1.55
C GLY A 182 9.55 -22.97 1.96
N ASN A 183 8.30 -23.14 1.54
CA ASN A 183 7.53 -24.37 1.63
C ASN A 183 7.31 -24.98 0.24
N ALA A 184 8.39 -25.16 -0.51
CA ALA A 184 8.31 -26.17 -1.55
C ALA A 184 7.97 -27.49 -0.84
N PRO A 185 6.88 -28.19 -1.19
CA PRO A 185 6.70 -29.55 -0.70
C PRO A 185 7.98 -30.28 -1.12
N SER A 186 8.73 -30.75 -0.15
CA SER A 186 9.80 -31.72 -0.41
C SER A 186 9.11 -32.85 -1.16
N GLY A 187 9.32 -32.89 -2.47
CA GLY A 187 8.71 -33.88 -3.33
C GLY A 187 9.11 -35.25 -2.82
N GLY A 188 8.21 -35.87 -2.11
CA GLY A 188 8.18 -37.31 -2.03
C GLY A 188 7.94 -37.73 -3.47
N GLN A 189 9.01 -38.05 -4.16
CA GLN A 189 8.96 -38.93 -5.29
C GLN A 189 8.55 -40.31 -4.70
N ASP A 190 7.24 -40.50 -4.56
CA ASP A 190 6.71 -41.85 -4.63
C ASP A 190 6.88 -42.28 -6.10
N GLU A 191 8.07 -42.73 -6.40
CA GLU A 191 8.29 -43.70 -7.48
C GLU A 191 7.42 -44.92 -7.15
N GLY A 192 6.16 -44.85 -7.48
CA GLY A 192 5.31 -46.02 -7.62
C GLY A 192 5.84 -46.82 -8.76
N ASP A 193 6.71 -47.78 -8.42
CA ASP A 193 7.17 -48.87 -9.25
C ASP A 193 5.93 -49.67 -9.72
N ILE A 194 5.34 -49.29 -10.85
CA ILE A 194 4.33 -50.07 -11.54
C ILE A 194 5.08 -51.04 -12.47
N SER A 195 5.77 -52.00 -11.87
CA SER A 195 6.18 -53.23 -12.58
C SER A 195 4.96 -54.13 -12.77
N GLY A 196 4.06 -53.73 -13.66
CA GLY A 196 3.00 -54.57 -14.19
C GLY A 196 3.57 -55.51 -15.25
N GLN A 197 4.11 -56.65 -14.88
CA GLN A 197 4.37 -57.76 -15.79
C GLN A 197 3.04 -58.27 -16.33
N GLY A 198 2.67 -57.81 -17.52
CA GLY A 198 1.61 -58.43 -18.31
C GLY A 198 2.12 -59.74 -18.92
N GLN A 199 1.74 -60.87 -18.36
CA GLN A 199 1.91 -62.17 -18.96
C GLN A 199 1.06 -62.25 -20.23
N THR A 200 1.73 -62.45 -21.37
CA THR A 200 1.12 -62.88 -22.62
C THR A 200 0.65 -64.32 -22.47
N GLY A 201 -0.64 -64.53 -22.29
CA GLY A 201 -1.30 -65.83 -22.45
C GLY A 201 -1.57 -66.11 -23.90
N GLY A 202 -0.84 -66.98 -24.50
CA GLY A 202 -1.19 -67.60 -25.77
C GLY A 202 -2.24 -68.69 -25.58
N GLY A 203 -3.11 -68.86 -26.55
CA GLY A 203 -4.01 -70.03 -26.54
C GLY A 203 -5.07 -69.93 -27.61
N TYR A 204 -4.85 -70.66 -28.71
CA TYR A 204 -5.76 -71.24 -29.68
C TYR A 204 -6.77 -70.34 -30.43
#